data_abdc34acb40333f4ea89f8de36ffd219
#
_entry.id   abdc34acb40333f4ea89f8de36ffd219
#
_cell.length_a   1.000
_cell.length_b   1.000
_cell.length_c   1.000
_cell.angle_alpha   90.00
_cell.angle_beta   90.00
_cell.angle_gamma   90.00
#
_symmetry.space_group_name_H-M   'P 1'
#
loop_
_entity.id
_entity.type
_entity.pdbx_description
1 polymer ?
#
loop_
_entity_poly.entity_id
_entity_poly.type
_entity_poly.pdbx_seq_one_letter_code
_entity_poly.pdbx_strand_id
1 'polypeptide(L)'
;MTSVLAIVALAAGLWWGWAWMDPVMGIVGAAVIAWWAKGLLGDSARVLLDREMDAPVVQQVRDAIQSDGDAEIADLHVWRVGRSSYAAVVSVVAHRPLSPDAYRERVAGIRSLAHVSVEVNRCAHDDCPK
;
A
#
# COMPACT_ATOMS: atom_id res chain seq x y z
N MET A 1 10.02 12.67 -26.66
CA MET A 1 10.70 11.59 -27.42
C MET A 1 9.75 10.82 -28.34
N THR A 2 8.49 10.66 -28.00
CA THR A 2 7.47 9.97 -28.84
C THR A 2 7.25 10.63 -30.21
N SER A 3 7.24 11.97 -30.28
CA SER A 3 7.03 12.71 -31.53
C SER A 3 8.14 12.52 -32.57
N VAL A 4 9.37 12.34 -32.14
CA VAL A 4 10.51 12.12 -33.07
C VAL A 4 10.41 10.73 -33.70
N LEU A 5 10.06 9.71 -32.92
CA LEU A 5 9.85 8.35 -33.42
C LEU A 5 8.68 8.30 -34.41
N ALA A 6 7.59 9.03 -34.17
CA ALA A 6 6.48 9.11 -35.08
C ALA A 6 6.86 9.77 -36.42
N ILE A 7 7.65 10.85 -36.39
CA ILE A 7 8.14 11.53 -37.61
C ILE A 7 9.08 10.61 -38.39
N VAL A 8 9.99 9.91 -37.74
CA VAL A 8 10.90 8.95 -38.39
C VAL A 8 10.14 7.78 -39.02
N ALA A 9 9.12 7.24 -38.34
CA ALA A 9 8.27 6.17 -38.85
C ALA A 9 7.46 6.63 -40.08
N LEU A 10 6.90 7.85 -40.07
CA LEU A 10 6.21 8.43 -41.20
C LEU A 10 7.14 8.67 -42.39
N ALA A 11 8.34 9.20 -42.17
CA ALA A 11 9.32 9.43 -43.24
C ALA A 11 9.81 8.10 -43.85
N ALA A 12 10.02 7.07 -43.05
CA ALA A 12 10.40 5.74 -43.52
C ALA A 12 9.26 5.07 -44.34
N GLY A 13 8.02 5.23 -43.88
CA GLY A 13 6.84 4.76 -44.61
C GLY A 13 6.67 5.41 -45.99
N LEU A 14 6.95 6.71 -46.11
CA LEU A 14 6.89 7.46 -47.36
C LEU A 14 8.00 7.08 -48.36
N TRP A 15 9.22 6.79 -47.87
CA TRP A 15 10.37 6.52 -48.75
C TRP A 15 10.53 5.04 -49.10
N TRP A 16 10.16 4.11 -48.23
CA TRP A 16 10.30 2.68 -48.48
C TRP A 16 9.02 1.92 -48.78
N GLY A 17 7.85 2.62 -48.80
CA GLY A 17 6.56 1.98 -49.10
C GLY A 17 6.09 0.97 -48.06
N TRP A 18 6.60 1.06 -46.83
CA TRP A 18 6.28 0.15 -45.73
C TRP A 18 4.97 0.51 -45.02
N ALA A 19 3.88 0.52 -45.78
CA ALA A 19 2.53 0.86 -45.29
C ALA A 19 2.06 -0.02 -44.10
N TRP A 20 2.64 -1.20 -43.94
CA TRP A 20 2.33 -2.10 -42.84
C TRP A 20 2.97 -1.70 -41.50
N MET A 21 3.96 -0.79 -41.52
CA MET A 21 4.70 -0.39 -40.32
C MET A 21 3.86 0.48 -39.39
N ASP A 22 2.97 1.28 -39.95
CA ASP A 22 2.05 2.13 -39.17
C ASP A 22 1.08 1.31 -38.29
N PRO A 23 0.34 0.31 -38.82
CA PRO A 23 -0.48 -0.56 -37.95
C PRO A 23 0.34 -1.36 -36.93
N VAL A 24 1.55 -1.79 -37.27
CA VAL A 24 2.42 -2.51 -36.29
C VAL A 24 2.85 -1.59 -35.16
N MET A 25 3.26 -0.37 -35.46
CA MET A 25 3.62 0.61 -34.42
C MET A 25 2.41 1.02 -33.57
N GLY A 26 1.21 1.06 -34.16
CA GLY A 26 -0.03 1.23 -33.42
C GLY A 26 -0.30 0.11 -32.42
N ILE A 27 -0.12 -1.13 -32.82
CA ILE A 27 -0.29 -2.30 -31.94
C ILE A 27 0.77 -2.30 -30.83
N VAL A 28 2.02 -2.01 -31.15
CA VAL A 28 3.10 -1.91 -30.15
C VAL A 28 2.79 -0.79 -29.14
N GLY A 29 2.38 0.38 -29.62
CA GLY A 29 1.98 1.48 -28.74
C GLY A 29 0.81 1.12 -27.82
N ALA A 30 -0.20 0.46 -28.37
CA ALA A 30 -1.35 -0.02 -27.60
C ALA A 30 -0.94 -1.04 -26.52
N ALA A 31 -0.05 -1.97 -26.85
CA ALA A 31 0.45 -2.96 -25.90
C ALA A 31 1.24 -2.31 -24.73
N VAL A 32 2.07 -1.33 -25.03
CA VAL A 32 2.83 -0.57 -24.01
C VAL A 32 1.89 0.20 -23.09
N ILE A 33 0.88 0.87 -23.66
CA ILE A 33 -0.13 1.61 -22.88
C ILE A 33 -0.93 0.65 -22.01
N ALA A 34 -1.37 -0.49 -22.55
CA ALA A 34 -2.13 -1.50 -21.79
C ALA A 34 -1.32 -2.08 -20.63
N TRP A 35 -0.04 -2.35 -20.85
CA TRP A 35 0.87 -2.78 -19.78
C TRP A 35 0.96 -1.75 -18.65
N TRP A 36 1.17 -0.49 -19.01
CA TRP A 36 1.29 0.59 -18.02
C TRP A 36 -0.02 0.84 -17.28
N ALA A 37 -1.15 0.86 -18.01
CA ALA A 37 -2.48 1.00 -17.44
C ALA A 37 -2.82 -0.11 -16.43
N LYS A 38 -2.43 -1.36 -16.72
CA LYS A 38 -2.60 -2.49 -15.78
C LYS A 38 -1.88 -2.26 -14.47
N GLY A 39 -0.65 -1.76 -14.50
CA GLY A 39 0.10 -1.41 -13.29
C GLY A 39 -0.60 -0.32 -12.47
N LEU A 40 -0.99 0.77 -13.13
CA LEU A 40 -1.66 1.90 -12.49
C LEU A 40 -3.02 1.50 -11.88
N LEU A 41 -3.80 0.70 -12.60
CA LEU A 41 -5.08 0.17 -12.10
C LEU A 41 -4.87 -0.76 -10.89
N GLY A 42 -3.83 -1.59 -10.92
CA GLY A 42 -3.47 -2.47 -9.81
C GLY A 42 -3.12 -1.68 -8.55
N ASP A 43 -2.31 -0.64 -8.67
CA ASP A 43 -1.92 0.21 -7.54
C ASP A 43 -3.12 1.00 -7.00
N SER A 44 -3.98 1.53 -7.87
CA SER A 44 -5.21 2.21 -7.46
C SER A 44 -6.19 1.27 -6.76
N ALA A 45 -6.34 0.04 -7.28
CA ALA A 45 -7.22 -0.96 -6.69
C ALA A 45 -6.74 -1.40 -5.29
N ARG A 46 -5.43 -1.50 -5.06
CA ARG A 46 -4.88 -1.82 -3.72
C ARG A 46 -5.28 -0.78 -2.68
N VAL A 47 -5.17 0.50 -3.03
CA VAL A 47 -5.54 1.60 -2.13
C VAL A 47 -7.05 1.61 -1.87
N LEU A 48 -7.87 1.38 -2.90
CA LEU A 48 -9.34 1.42 -2.77
C LEU A 48 -9.92 0.19 -2.05
N LEU A 49 -9.23 -0.96 -2.12
CA LEU A 49 -9.69 -2.21 -1.50
C LEU A 49 -9.08 -2.44 -0.11
N ASP A 50 -8.40 -1.42 0.46
CA ASP A 50 -7.73 -1.49 1.78
C ASP A 50 -6.78 -2.70 1.91
N ARG A 51 -6.11 -3.06 0.81
CA ARG A 51 -5.28 -4.26 0.69
C ARG A 51 -3.85 -4.06 1.22
N GLU A 52 -3.66 -3.05 2.09
CA GLU A 52 -2.36 -2.75 2.70
C GLU A 52 -2.06 -3.60 3.95
N MET A 53 -2.99 -4.48 4.34
CA MET A 53 -2.80 -5.40 5.47
C MET A 53 -1.68 -6.43 5.25
N ASP A 54 -1.22 -6.61 4.01
CA ASP A 54 -0.04 -7.42 3.66
C ASP A 54 1.28 -6.62 3.73
N ALA A 55 1.21 -5.32 4.04
CA ALA A 55 2.39 -4.47 4.09
C ALA A 55 3.28 -4.82 5.30
N PRO A 56 4.62 -4.76 5.17
CA PRO A 56 5.55 -5.06 6.27
C PRO A 56 5.33 -4.21 7.52
N VAL A 57 4.78 -3.00 7.37
CA VAL A 57 4.45 -2.10 8.48
C VAL A 57 3.40 -2.70 9.42
N VAL A 58 2.48 -3.50 8.91
CA VAL A 58 1.44 -4.17 9.72
C VAL A 58 2.09 -5.09 10.74
N GLN A 59 3.06 -5.90 10.31
CA GLN A 59 3.77 -6.80 11.21
C GLN A 59 4.60 -6.02 12.24
N GLN A 60 5.27 -4.93 11.82
CA GLN A 60 6.03 -4.07 12.74
C GLN A 60 5.14 -3.45 13.84
N VAL A 61 3.93 -2.99 13.47
CA VAL A 61 2.95 -2.48 14.44
C VAL A 61 2.52 -3.58 15.40
N ARG A 62 2.21 -4.76 14.88
CA ARG A 62 1.80 -5.92 15.69
C ARG A 62 2.87 -6.31 16.70
N ASP A 63 4.10 -6.50 16.25
CA ASP A 63 5.24 -6.88 17.10
C ASP A 63 5.52 -5.82 18.18
N ALA A 64 5.42 -4.53 17.82
CA ALA A 64 5.65 -3.44 18.76
C ALA A 64 4.57 -3.37 19.85
N ILE A 65 3.30 -3.53 19.49
CA ILE A 65 2.17 -3.48 20.46
C ILE A 65 2.21 -4.70 21.41
N GLN A 66 2.44 -5.90 20.87
CA GLN A 66 2.38 -7.15 21.60
C GLN A 66 3.70 -7.48 22.35
N SER A 67 4.66 -6.56 22.39
CA SER A 67 6.00 -6.78 22.91
C SER A 67 6.06 -7.16 24.41
N ASP A 68 5.01 -6.87 25.19
CA ASP A 68 4.93 -7.21 26.63
C ASP A 68 4.22 -8.55 26.92
N GLY A 69 3.59 -9.15 25.92
CA GLY A 69 2.89 -10.44 26.05
C GLY A 69 1.54 -10.39 26.76
N ASP A 70 1.09 -9.22 27.26
CA ASP A 70 -0.24 -9.02 27.87
C ASP A 70 -1.21 -8.35 26.89
N ALA A 71 -0.68 -7.52 25.99
CA ALA A 71 -1.47 -6.80 25.02
C ALA A 71 -1.79 -7.67 23.81
N GLU A 72 -3.07 -7.82 23.49
CA GLU A 72 -3.55 -8.43 22.25
C GLU A 72 -4.23 -7.41 21.36
N ILE A 73 -4.04 -7.55 20.06
CA ILE A 73 -4.69 -6.71 19.07
C ILE A 73 -6.03 -7.34 18.70
N ALA A 74 -7.10 -6.71 19.14
CA ALA A 74 -8.47 -7.10 18.79
C ALA A 74 -8.83 -6.67 17.36
N ASP A 75 -8.34 -5.51 16.94
CA ASP A 75 -8.57 -4.98 15.60
C ASP A 75 -7.37 -4.13 15.16
N LEU A 76 -6.99 -4.25 13.88
CA LEU A 76 -5.89 -3.51 13.30
C LEU A 76 -6.20 -3.18 11.84
N HIS A 77 -6.30 -1.90 11.54
CA HIS A 77 -6.42 -1.39 10.20
C HIS A 77 -5.24 -0.49 9.87
N VAL A 78 -4.57 -0.76 8.74
CA VAL A 78 -3.45 0.04 8.24
C VAL A 78 -3.74 0.40 6.80
N TRP A 79 -3.69 1.68 6.47
CA TRP A 79 -3.88 2.16 5.11
C TRP A 79 -2.83 3.20 4.73
N ARG A 80 -2.63 3.34 3.44
CA ARG A 80 -1.65 4.28 2.89
C ARG A 80 -2.23 5.69 2.79
N VAL A 81 -1.55 6.67 3.40
CA VAL A 81 -1.92 8.09 3.36
C VAL A 81 -0.95 8.92 2.52
N GLY A 82 0.14 8.32 2.05
CA GLY A 82 1.14 8.97 1.21
C GLY A 82 1.99 7.96 0.45
N ARG A 83 2.98 8.45 -0.31
CA ARG A 83 3.83 7.61 -1.16
C ARG A 83 4.57 6.50 -0.36
N SER A 84 5.00 6.81 0.86
CA SER A 84 5.68 5.90 1.78
C SER A 84 5.18 6.05 3.22
N SER A 85 3.98 6.61 3.41
CA SER A 85 3.42 6.92 4.72
C SER A 85 2.11 6.19 4.92
N TYR A 86 1.95 5.61 6.09
CA TYR A 86 0.78 4.84 6.50
C TYR A 86 0.12 5.50 7.70
N ALA A 87 -1.17 5.28 7.84
CA ALA A 87 -1.92 5.52 9.06
C ALA A 87 -2.42 4.18 9.61
N ALA A 88 -2.55 4.09 10.92
CA ALA A 88 -3.06 2.90 11.58
C ALA A 88 -4.13 3.27 12.62
N VAL A 89 -5.14 2.41 12.72
CA VAL A 89 -6.05 2.35 13.86
C VAL A 89 -5.86 0.97 14.47
N VAL A 90 -5.60 0.94 15.77
CA VAL A 90 -5.40 -0.30 16.51
C VAL A 90 -6.27 -0.31 17.76
N SER A 91 -7.04 -1.37 17.93
CA SER A 91 -7.76 -1.67 19.16
C SER A 91 -7.00 -2.74 19.94
N VAL A 92 -6.59 -2.40 21.14
CA VAL A 92 -5.80 -3.25 22.03
C VAL A 92 -6.67 -3.71 23.19
N VAL A 93 -6.57 -4.99 23.52
CA VAL A 93 -7.18 -5.60 24.70
C VAL A 93 -6.08 -6.17 25.59
N ALA A 94 -6.11 -5.88 26.88
CA ALA A 94 -5.15 -6.39 27.86
C ALA A 94 -5.77 -6.57 29.24
N HIS A 95 -5.23 -7.45 30.04
CA HIS A 95 -5.64 -7.58 31.44
C HIS A 95 -5.17 -6.40 32.29
N ARG A 96 -3.96 -5.89 31.99
CA ARG A 96 -3.35 -4.72 32.61
C ARG A 96 -2.96 -3.70 31.55
N PRO A 97 -3.97 -3.05 30.92
CA PRO A 97 -3.70 -2.17 29.80
C PRO A 97 -2.85 -0.97 30.22
N LEU A 98 -1.88 -0.65 29.41
CA LEU A 98 -1.14 0.60 29.49
C LEU A 98 -1.99 1.76 28.99
N SER A 99 -1.51 3.00 29.19
CA SER A 99 -2.17 4.17 28.58
C SER A 99 -2.05 4.15 27.05
N PRO A 100 -3.01 4.76 26.34
CA PRO A 100 -2.91 4.89 24.88
C PRO A 100 -1.60 5.55 24.41
N ASP A 101 -1.06 6.48 25.22
CA ASP A 101 0.21 7.16 24.92
C ASP A 101 1.40 6.22 25.00
N ALA A 102 1.42 5.30 25.98
CA ALA A 102 2.48 4.30 26.10
C ALA A 102 2.51 3.34 24.88
N TYR A 103 1.33 2.96 24.36
CA TYR A 103 1.26 2.16 23.12
C TYR A 103 1.69 2.98 21.89
N ARG A 104 1.37 4.29 21.82
CA ARG A 104 1.86 5.17 20.76
C ARG A 104 3.38 5.28 20.78
N GLU A 105 4.00 5.36 21.95
CA GLU A 105 5.46 5.40 22.08
C GLU A 105 6.12 4.13 21.52
N ARG A 106 5.52 2.95 21.71
CA ARG A 106 6.05 1.69 21.16
C ARG A 106 6.15 1.71 19.64
N VAL A 107 5.18 2.31 18.98
CA VAL A 107 5.13 2.38 17.51
C VAL A 107 5.83 3.61 16.94
N ALA A 108 6.26 4.56 17.78
CA ALA A 108 6.91 5.80 17.36
C ALA A 108 8.21 5.59 16.58
N GLY A 109 8.88 4.44 16.76
CA GLY A 109 10.08 4.06 16.01
C GLY A 109 9.82 3.65 14.56
N ILE A 110 8.57 3.42 14.16
CA ILE A 110 8.19 2.98 12.81
C ILE A 110 8.10 4.19 11.89
N ARG A 111 9.17 4.49 11.15
CA ARG A 111 9.28 5.70 10.31
C ARG A 111 8.23 5.84 9.21
N SER A 112 7.68 4.73 8.76
CA SER A 112 6.62 4.72 7.73
C SER A 112 5.23 5.03 8.30
N LEU A 113 5.06 5.03 9.63
CA LEU A 113 3.80 5.29 10.30
C LEU A 113 3.66 6.78 10.61
N ALA A 114 2.84 7.50 9.83
CA ALA A 114 2.63 8.94 9.96
C ALA A 114 1.58 9.30 11.00
N HIS A 115 0.61 8.40 11.24
CA HIS A 115 -0.46 8.61 12.20
C HIS A 115 -0.88 7.28 12.80
N VAL A 116 -1.13 7.28 14.13
CA VAL A 116 -1.69 6.12 14.81
C VAL A 116 -2.77 6.53 15.80
N SER A 117 -3.92 5.88 15.72
CA SER A 117 -4.98 5.95 16.72
C SER A 117 -5.00 4.65 17.50
N VAL A 118 -4.91 4.75 18.82
CA VAL A 118 -4.90 3.59 19.72
C VAL A 118 -6.13 3.66 20.60
N GLU A 119 -6.97 2.66 20.50
CA GLU A 119 -8.05 2.36 21.41
C GLU A 119 -7.60 1.28 22.37
N VAL A 120 -7.87 1.47 23.68
CA VAL A 120 -7.43 0.53 24.71
C VAL A 120 -8.63 0.05 25.49
N ASN A 121 -8.85 -1.24 25.46
CA ASN A 121 -9.93 -1.92 26.15
C ASN A 121 -9.36 -2.85 27.23
N ARG A 122 -9.99 -2.85 28.40
CA ARG A 122 -9.64 -3.77 29.47
C ARG A 122 -10.41 -5.07 29.31
N CYS A 123 -9.69 -6.18 29.36
CA CYS A 123 -10.33 -7.46 29.48
C CYS A 123 -10.92 -7.64 30.89
N ALA A 124 -12.24 -7.84 30.96
CA ALA A 124 -12.97 -8.04 32.21
C ALA A 124 -13.27 -9.52 32.53
N HIS A 125 -13.02 -10.42 31.56
CA HIS A 125 -13.34 -11.84 31.68
C HIS A 125 -12.11 -12.73 31.47
N ASP A 126 -12.09 -13.94 32.06
CA ASP A 126 -11.02 -14.92 31.90
C ASP A 126 -10.98 -15.54 30.48
N ASP A 127 -11.96 -15.28 29.64
CA ASP A 127 -12.08 -15.76 28.26
C ASP A 127 -11.60 -14.78 27.19
N CYS A 128 -10.69 -13.86 27.52
CA CYS A 128 -10.05 -13.05 26.50
C CYS A 128 -9.21 -13.90 25.56
N PRO A 129 -9.25 -13.66 24.27
CA PRO A 129 -8.42 -14.36 23.31
C PRO A 129 -6.96 -14.21 23.74
N LYS A 130 -6.26 -15.35 23.81
CA LYS A 130 -4.81 -15.43 24.02
C LYS A 130 -4.10 -15.39 22.70
#